data_50fbcd2d0bf67cd7f265175b3dc94306
#
_entry.id   50fbcd2d0bf67cd7f265175b3dc94306
#
_cell.length_a   1.000
_cell.length_b   1.000
_cell.length_c   1.000
_cell.angle_alpha   90.00
_cell.angle_beta   90.00
_cell.angle_gamma   90.00
#
_symmetry.space_group_name_H-M   'P 1'
#
loop_
_entity.id
_entity.type
_entity.pdbx_description
1 polymer ?
#
loop_
_entity_poly.entity_id
_entity_poly.type
_entity_poly.pdbx_seq_one_letter_code
_entity_poly.pdbx_strand_id
1 'polypeptide(L)'
;MPELPEVETIRRQLEKKIVGKTLDGPSISLRVNKKIVGVRRRAKILIIDFSDGSSLLFHLKLTGQLIFNGQLSKHTRHVFKFSDDSQLIFNDMR
;
A
#
# COMPACT_ATOMS: atom_id res chain seq x y z
N MET A 1 0.07 -13.00 12.81
CA MET A 1 0.94 -12.88 11.65
C MET A 1 0.19 -13.26 10.39
N PRO A 2 0.15 -12.38 9.38
CA PRO A 2 -0.51 -12.80 8.13
C PRO A 2 0.21 -13.99 7.51
N GLU A 3 -0.56 -15.01 7.20
CA GLU A 3 -0.05 -16.17 6.49
C GLU A 3 0.07 -15.87 5.01
N LEU A 4 0.81 -16.70 4.25
CA LEU A 4 0.99 -16.48 2.83
C LEU A 4 -0.34 -16.39 2.07
N PRO A 5 -1.35 -17.25 2.34
CA PRO A 5 -2.65 -17.08 1.67
C PRO A 5 -3.32 -15.75 1.96
N GLU A 6 -3.17 -15.22 3.19
CA GLU A 6 -3.74 -13.92 3.55
C GLU A 6 -3.01 -12.79 2.82
N VAL A 7 -1.69 -12.86 2.73
CA VAL A 7 -0.90 -11.86 2.02
C VAL A 7 -1.25 -11.87 0.54
N GLU A 8 -1.44 -13.05 -0.04
CA GLU A 8 -1.83 -13.17 -1.44
C GLU A 8 -3.23 -12.58 -1.68
N THR A 9 -4.16 -12.78 -0.74
CA THR A 9 -5.49 -12.19 -0.83
C THR A 9 -5.42 -10.67 -0.81
N ILE A 10 -4.60 -10.10 0.08
CA ILE A 10 -4.39 -8.66 0.16
C ILE A 10 -3.80 -8.15 -1.16
N ARG A 11 -2.82 -8.84 -1.70
CA ARG A 11 -2.20 -8.48 -2.98
C ARG A 11 -3.24 -8.40 -4.10
N ARG A 12 -4.10 -9.40 -4.20
CA ARG A 12 -5.12 -9.44 -5.25
C ARG A 12 -6.14 -8.33 -5.09
N GLN A 13 -6.55 -8.06 -3.86
CA GLN A 13 -7.50 -6.98 -3.58
C GLN A 13 -6.90 -5.62 -3.92
N LEU A 14 -5.66 -5.39 -3.52
CA LEU A 14 -4.99 -4.13 -3.82
C LEU A 14 -4.77 -3.96 -5.32
N GLU A 15 -4.39 -5.01 -6.02
CA GLU A 15 -4.19 -4.93 -7.47
C GLU A 15 -5.44 -4.38 -8.16
N LYS A 16 -6.61 -4.87 -7.77
CA LYS A 16 -7.87 -4.39 -8.35
C LYS A 16 -8.19 -2.96 -7.98
N LYS A 17 -7.75 -2.49 -6.81
CA LYS A 17 -8.13 -1.18 -6.28
C LYS A 17 -7.18 -0.07 -6.69
N ILE A 18 -5.87 -0.35 -6.78
CA ILE A 18 -4.89 0.73 -6.88
C ILE A 18 -4.11 0.76 -8.19
N VAL A 19 -4.07 -0.32 -8.97
CA VAL A 19 -3.36 -0.28 -10.26
C VAL A 19 -4.03 0.72 -11.18
N GLY A 20 -3.21 1.58 -11.81
CA GLY A 20 -3.70 2.66 -12.64
C GLY A 20 -3.84 3.99 -11.92
N LYS A 21 -3.83 3.99 -10.59
CA LYS A 21 -3.89 5.23 -9.82
C LYS A 21 -2.52 5.88 -9.74
N THR A 22 -2.53 7.18 -9.53
CA THR A 22 -1.30 7.95 -9.33
C THR A 22 -1.14 8.26 -7.85
N LEU A 23 -0.01 7.88 -7.30
CA LEU A 23 0.33 8.17 -5.90
C LEU A 23 0.81 9.60 -5.80
N ASP A 24 0.08 10.40 -5.03
CA ASP A 24 0.45 11.81 -4.78
C ASP A 24 1.59 11.91 -3.78
N GLY A 25 1.57 11.04 -2.79
CA GLY A 25 2.65 11.00 -1.84
C GLY A 25 2.21 10.56 -0.46
N PRO A 26 3.18 10.19 0.39
CA PRO A 26 2.88 9.84 1.78
C PRO A 26 2.66 11.07 2.64
N SER A 27 3.01 12.27 2.16
CA SER A 27 2.81 13.50 2.93
C SER A 27 2.81 14.69 1.98
N ILE A 28 2.38 15.83 2.52
CA ILE A 28 2.36 17.09 1.77
C ILE A 28 3.78 17.49 1.34
N SER A 29 4.77 17.23 2.19
CA SER A 29 6.14 17.60 1.92
C SER A 29 6.87 16.66 0.98
N LEU A 30 6.31 15.47 0.72
CA LEU A 30 6.95 14.48 -0.13
C LEU A 30 5.98 14.02 -1.20
N ARG A 31 5.87 14.80 -2.25
CA ARG A 31 5.03 14.48 -3.39
C ARG A 31 5.84 13.66 -4.39
N VAL A 32 5.35 12.51 -4.75
CA VAL A 32 6.06 11.62 -5.67
C VAL A 32 5.41 11.54 -7.05
N ASN A 33 4.10 11.72 -7.13
CA ASN A 33 3.36 11.77 -8.39
C ASN A 33 3.70 10.58 -9.30
N LYS A 34 3.59 9.36 -8.75
CA LYS A 34 3.99 8.15 -9.45
C LYS A 34 2.77 7.29 -9.76
N LYS A 35 2.70 6.79 -10.98
CA LYS A 35 1.62 5.91 -11.40
C LYS A 35 1.92 4.48 -11.01
N ILE A 36 0.93 3.79 -10.43
CA ILE A 36 1.05 2.40 -10.03
C ILE A 36 0.75 1.50 -11.24
N VAL A 37 1.68 0.62 -11.57
CA VAL A 37 1.54 -0.30 -12.70
C VAL A 37 1.34 -1.74 -12.28
N GLY A 38 1.61 -2.10 -11.03
CA GLY A 38 1.41 -3.45 -10.58
C GLY A 38 1.54 -3.61 -9.08
N VAL A 39 1.01 -4.70 -8.57
CA VAL A 39 1.16 -5.10 -7.18
C VAL A 39 1.63 -6.55 -7.17
N ARG A 40 2.78 -6.80 -6.58
CA ARG A 40 3.39 -8.12 -6.50
C ARG A 40 3.55 -8.54 -5.06
N ARG A 41 3.88 -9.78 -4.89
CA ARG A 41 4.22 -10.36 -3.59
C ARG A 41 5.50 -11.18 -3.72
N ARG A 42 6.38 -11.04 -2.74
CA ARG A 42 7.52 -11.91 -2.59
C ARG A 42 7.55 -12.36 -1.14
N ALA A 43 7.24 -13.64 -0.89
CA ALA A 43 7.01 -14.15 0.46
C ALA A 43 5.96 -13.29 1.16
N LYS A 44 6.28 -12.68 2.29
CA LYS A 44 5.35 -11.84 3.06
C LYS A 44 5.55 -10.35 2.80
N ILE A 45 6.24 -10.01 1.72
CA ILE A 45 6.47 -8.63 1.33
C ILE A 45 5.54 -8.29 0.18
N LEU A 46 4.73 -7.25 0.35
CA LEU A 46 3.94 -6.68 -0.73
C LEU A 46 4.75 -5.61 -1.43
N ILE A 47 4.72 -5.63 -2.75
CA ILE A 47 5.53 -4.74 -3.58
C ILE A 47 4.60 -3.99 -4.53
N ILE A 48 4.59 -2.67 -4.42
CA ILE A 48 3.84 -1.81 -5.33
C ILE A 48 4.83 -1.24 -6.33
N ASP A 49 4.64 -1.56 -7.61
CA ASP A 49 5.54 -1.14 -8.68
C ASP A 49 5.00 0.13 -9.34
N PHE A 50 5.90 1.07 -9.60
CA PHE A 50 5.56 2.33 -10.26
C PHE A 50 6.10 2.36 -11.69
N SER A 51 5.50 3.23 -12.50
CA SER A 51 5.84 3.35 -13.93
C SER A 51 7.27 3.82 -14.18
N ASP A 52 7.91 4.43 -13.19
CA ASP A 52 9.29 4.90 -13.32
C ASP A 52 10.33 3.83 -12.97
N GLY A 53 9.88 2.60 -12.68
CA GLY A 53 10.76 1.49 -12.30
C GLY A 53 11.05 1.39 -10.83
N SER A 54 10.59 2.34 -10.01
CA SER A 54 10.75 2.24 -8.56
C SER A 54 9.64 1.39 -7.96
N SER A 55 9.82 0.99 -6.71
CA SER A 55 8.86 0.15 -6.00
C SER A 55 8.76 0.58 -4.54
N LEU A 56 7.60 0.32 -3.95
CA LEU A 56 7.34 0.55 -2.53
C LEU A 56 7.07 -0.81 -1.89
N LEU A 57 7.80 -1.12 -0.83
CA LEU A 57 7.73 -2.43 -0.19
C LEU A 57 7.09 -2.33 1.19
N PHE A 58 6.16 -3.24 1.47
CA PHE A 58 5.52 -3.37 2.78
C PHE A 58 5.76 -4.77 3.32
N HIS A 59 6.47 -4.85 4.42
CA HIS A 59 6.62 -6.12 5.13
C HIS A 59 5.52 -6.23 6.17
N LEU A 60 4.49 -7.01 5.88
CA LEU A 60 3.36 -7.22 6.78
C LEU A 60 3.75 -8.24 7.85
N LYS A 61 4.43 -7.75 8.87
CA LYS A 61 4.88 -8.58 9.98
C LYS A 61 3.66 -9.05 10.78
N LEU A 62 3.84 -9.25 12.07
CA LEU A 62 2.81 -9.80 12.92
C LEU A 62 1.53 -8.96 12.95
N THR A 63 1.65 -7.65 12.89
CA THR A 63 0.54 -6.72 13.10
C THR A 63 0.31 -5.74 11.97
N GLY A 64 1.03 -5.90 10.85
CA GLY A 64 0.90 -4.97 9.73
C GLY A 64 -0.38 -5.17 8.94
N GLN A 65 -1.03 -4.08 8.55
CA GLN A 65 -2.24 -4.09 7.74
C GLN A 65 -2.18 -3.01 6.68
N LEU A 66 -2.67 -3.34 5.48
CA LEU A 66 -2.87 -2.37 4.40
C LEU A 66 -4.35 -2.31 4.08
N ILE A 67 -4.94 -1.12 4.22
CA ILE A 67 -6.38 -0.94 4.06
C ILE A 67 -6.63 0.17 3.05
N PHE A 68 -7.34 -0.16 1.97
CA PHE A 68 -7.72 0.83 0.97
C PHE A 68 -8.95 1.60 1.46
N ASN A 69 -8.85 2.93 1.49
CA ASN A 69 -9.90 3.83 1.98
C ASN A 69 -10.36 3.53 3.40
N GLY A 70 -9.46 2.96 4.21
CA GLY A 70 -9.77 2.70 5.60
C GLY A 70 -9.81 3.96 6.44
N GLN A 71 -10.25 3.82 7.67
CA GLN A 71 -10.29 4.94 8.62
C GLN A 71 -8.96 5.03 9.37
N LEU A 72 -8.56 6.26 9.67
CA LEU A 72 -7.38 6.51 10.47
C LEU A 72 -7.63 6.06 11.91
N SER A 73 -6.60 5.51 12.54
CA SER A 73 -6.66 5.09 13.93
C SER A 73 -5.34 5.44 14.62
N LYS A 74 -5.27 5.17 15.92
CA LYS A 74 -4.03 5.38 16.68
C LYS A 74 -2.89 4.48 16.20
N HIS A 75 -3.20 3.42 15.43
CA HIS A 75 -2.22 2.48 14.90
C HIS A 75 -1.78 2.83 13.49
N THR A 76 -2.31 3.88 12.89
CA THR A 76 -1.94 4.30 11.55
C THR A 76 -0.52 4.86 11.55
N ARG A 77 0.35 4.26 10.73
CA ARG A 77 1.76 4.68 10.62
C ARG A 77 2.00 5.53 9.37
N HIS A 78 1.35 5.18 8.27
CA HIS A 78 1.51 5.90 7.01
C HIS A 78 0.18 5.99 6.30
N VAL A 79 -0.03 7.13 5.62
CA VAL A 79 -1.18 7.33 4.75
C VAL A 79 -0.64 7.73 3.39
N PHE A 80 -1.01 6.96 2.36
CA PHE A 80 -0.60 7.21 0.99
C PHE A 80 -1.82 7.70 0.21
N LYS A 81 -1.77 8.93 -0.26
CA LYS A 81 -2.90 9.52 -0.97
C LYS A 81 -2.72 9.42 -2.47
N PHE A 82 -3.81 9.14 -3.16
CA PHE A 82 -3.85 9.08 -4.61
C PHE A 82 -4.49 10.35 -5.17
N SER A 83 -4.24 10.61 -6.45
CA SER A 83 -4.73 11.83 -7.10
C SER A 83 -6.25 11.89 -7.23
N ASP A 84 -6.94 10.76 -7.06
CA ASP A 84 -8.41 10.70 -7.12
C ASP A 84 -9.07 10.83 -5.73
N ASP A 85 -8.32 11.27 -4.72
CA ASP A 85 -8.74 11.44 -3.31
C ASP A 85 -8.93 10.13 -2.55
N SER A 86 -8.70 8.98 -3.17
CA SER A 86 -8.63 7.73 -2.41
C SER A 86 -7.31 7.63 -1.67
N GLN A 87 -7.20 6.70 -0.74
CA GLN A 87 -5.99 6.56 0.06
C GLN A 87 -5.75 5.11 0.47
N LEU A 88 -4.48 4.80 0.70
CA LEU A 88 -4.05 3.52 1.23
C LEU A 88 -3.45 3.76 2.61
N ILE A 89 -3.93 3.03 3.59
CA ILE A 89 -3.53 3.21 4.98
C ILE A 89 -2.71 2.01 5.43
N PHE A 90 -1.54 2.28 5.98
CA PHE A 90 -0.71 1.26 6.62
C PHE A 90 -0.81 1.39 8.12
N ASN A 91 -1.34 0.36 8.77
CA ASN A 91 -1.46 0.26 10.22
C ASN A 91 -0.45 -0.74 10.75
N ASP A 92 0.07 -0.47 11.94
CA ASP A 92 0.91 -1.41 12.67
C ASP A 92 0.68 -1.17 14.15
N MET A 93 0.24 -2.20 14.85
CA MET A 93 -0.12 -2.10 16.27
C MET A 93 1.09 -2.11 17.20
N ARG A 94 2.30 -2.33 16.69
CA ARG A 94 3.52 -2.33 17.51
C ARG A 94 4.00 -0.94 17.83
#